data_b5321c3605cf94e1afeccf0d7b72dfdd
#
_entry.id   b5321c3605cf94e1afeccf0d7b72dfdd
#
_cell.length_a   1.000
_cell.length_b   1.000
_cell.length_c   1.000
_cell.angle_alpha   90.00
_cell.angle_beta   90.00
_cell.angle_gamma   90.00
#
_symmetry.space_group_name_H-M   'P 1'
#
loop_
_entity.id
_entity.type
_entity.pdbx_description
1 polymer ?
#
loop_
_entity_poly.entity_id
_entity_poly.type
_entity_poly.pdbx_seq_one_letter_code
_entity_poly.pdbx_strand_id
1 'polypeptide(L)'
;MIVPQSAPPSPVRLFSATVILLAATFMDGRLPADEPAQGTPTASANATAPAPTTVDEATIAAAQPICGNWYITSSTPPLYLYRDAGRMVDLFSWHQRDSNKDGIPNLRLSHDSTHLNIESQGYPNHPTAIFPNSGNPNSIAVQNFRFRLPLQPERSDVITRLPMGPIGMALNGVVFFNPFEQGGMNAVAGYSEVWLDSCCGHPQQTGVYHYHKYPACVKSPFRDDGRQHSPVIGFSFDGFPIYGPWEAAGVMAKDAGDHSALDLCNGHADPERGYHYHVTPGRFPYVLGGYRGVVERSNLRQRGTLSEGAIEDNSSGESRLPKVITEILPGTAVRGQKHQLTVKLNPLKATRAPLPEGAPDWVQIGPFEAESIERSGNDVRISVSIPPDAPAGVLLDCHIEFSTAGRRQVFKLNDAFRVTVEDE
;
A
#
# COMPACT_ATOMS: atom_id res chain seq x y z
N MET A 1 9.62 -49.62 51.95
CA MET A 1 9.21 -49.92 50.57
C MET A 1 7.65 -49.78 50.53
N ILE A 2 7.16 -48.69 50.08
CA ILE A 2 5.72 -48.45 49.92
C ILE A 2 5.54 -48.02 48.44
N VAL A 3 4.84 -48.84 47.71
CA VAL A 3 4.50 -48.65 46.29
C VAL A 3 3.25 -47.79 46.23
N PRO A 4 3.17 -46.68 45.45
CA PRO A 4 1.93 -45.98 45.28
C PRO A 4 1.11 -46.60 44.15
N GLN A 5 -0.19 -46.80 44.47
CA GLN A 5 -1.23 -47.31 43.56
C GLN A 5 -1.60 -46.25 42.51
N SER A 6 -1.77 -46.71 41.27
CA SER A 6 -2.27 -45.97 40.13
C SER A 6 -3.77 -45.68 40.21
N ALA A 7 -4.16 -44.45 39.91
CA ALA A 7 -5.58 -44.04 39.77
C ALA A 7 -6.19 -44.53 38.44
N PRO A 8 -7.51 -44.81 38.40
CA PRO A 8 -8.20 -45.28 37.20
C PRO A 8 -8.53 -44.12 36.23
N PRO A 9 -8.69 -44.40 34.91
CA PRO A 9 -9.00 -43.39 33.90
C PRO A 9 -10.46 -42.98 33.93
N SER A 10 -10.71 -41.67 33.70
CA SER A 10 -12.03 -41.06 33.59
C SER A 10 -12.74 -41.44 32.29
N PRO A 11 -14.09 -41.52 32.27
CA PRO A 11 -14.84 -41.97 31.10
C PRO A 11 -14.96 -40.86 30.03
N VAL A 12 -14.73 -41.25 28.78
CA VAL A 12 -14.98 -40.47 27.57
C VAL A 12 -16.50 -40.33 27.38
N ARG A 13 -17.01 -39.10 27.34
CA ARG A 13 -18.40 -38.82 26.93
C ARG A 13 -18.48 -38.75 25.40
N LEU A 14 -19.17 -39.72 24.80
CA LEU A 14 -19.65 -39.64 23.42
C LEU A 14 -20.82 -38.65 23.35
N PHE A 15 -20.72 -37.63 22.52
CA PHE A 15 -21.86 -36.83 22.08
C PHE A 15 -22.43 -37.43 20.79
N SER A 16 -23.66 -37.99 20.91
CA SER A 16 -24.44 -38.40 19.74
C SER A 16 -25.08 -37.18 19.12
N ALA A 17 -24.74 -36.91 17.83
CA ALA A 17 -25.41 -35.91 17.02
C ALA A 17 -26.69 -36.52 16.42
N THR A 18 -27.84 -36.05 16.88
CA THR A 18 -29.15 -36.40 16.29
C THR A 18 -29.40 -35.51 15.08
N VAL A 19 -29.41 -36.10 13.88
CA VAL A 19 -29.80 -35.43 12.63
C VAL A 19 -31.32 -35.42 12.59
N ILE A 20 -31.92 -34.24 12.67
CA ILE A 20 -33.38 -34.05 12.43
C ILE A 20 -33.56 -33.75 10.94
N LEU A 21 -34.17 -34.69 10.22
CA LEU A 21 -34.59 -34.54 8.84
C LEU A 21 -35.97 -33.84 8.82
N LEU A 22 -36.03 -32.58 8.43
CA LEU A 22 -37.29 -31.89 8.14
C LEU A 22 -37.60 -32.03 6.64
N ALA A 23 -38.64 -32.77 6.32
CA ALA A 23 -39.22 -32.78 4.98
C ALA A 23 -40.08 -31.53 4.78
N ALA A 24 -39.71 -30.65 3.84
CA ALA A 24 -40.53 -29.54 3.40
C ALA A 24 -41.21 -29.90 2.07
N THR A 25 -42.53 -29.87 2.09
CA THR A 25 -43.42 -30.03 0.94
C THR A 25 -43.32 -28.80 0.03
N PHE A 26 -43.12 -29.04 -1.26
CA PHE A 26 -43.17 -28.04 -2.33
C PHE A 26 -44.58 -27.48 -2.46
N MET A 27 -44.73 -26.15 -2.40
CA MET A 27 -45.83 -25.43 -3.05
C MET A 27 -45.24 -24.51 -4.13
N ASP A 28 -45.62 -24.75 -5.35
CA ASP A 28 -45.31 -23.96 -6.54
C ASP A 28 -46.00 -22.58 -6.42
N GLY A 29 -45.19 -21.53 -6.35
CA GLY A 29 -45.62 -20.15 -6.39
C GLY A 29 -44.58 -19.32 -7.14
N ARG A 30 -44.69 -19.25 -8.47
CA ARG A 30 -43.86 -18.35 -9.31
C ARG A 30 -44.21 -16.90 -9.00
N LEU A 31 -43.26 -16.16 -8.43
CA LEU A 31 -43.16 -14.70 -8.56
C LEU A 31 -41.97 -14.38 -9.47
N PRO A 32 -42.08 -13.32 -10.31
CA PRO A 32 -41.00 -12.99 -11.25
C PRO A 32 -39.77 -12.50 -10.48
N ALA A 33 -38.62 -13.02 -10.87
CA ALA A 33 -37.34 -12.60 -10.38
C ALA A 33 -37.04 -11.19 -10.89
N ASP A 34 -36.97 -10.21 -10.00
CA ASP A 34 -36.22 -8.97 -10.22
C ASP A 34 -34.73 -9.32 -10.29
N GLU A 35 -34.18 -9.30 -11.51
CA GLU A 35 -32.72 -9.32 -11.70
C GLU A 35 -32.14 -8.05 -11.06
N PRO A 36 -31.16 -8.17 -10.14
CA PRO A 36 -30.36 -7.01 -9.81
C PRO A 36 -29.51 -6.68 -11.05
N ALA A 37 -29.75 -5.52 -11.63
CA ALA A 37 -28.94 -4.94 -12.69
C ALA A 37 -27.47 -4.97 -12.26
N GLN A 38 -26.70 -5.90 -12.83
CA GLN A 38 -25.25 -5.87 -12.78
C GLN A 38 -24.80 -4.68 -13.61
N GLY A 39 -24.61 -3.55 -12.95
CA GLY A 39 -23.87 -2.43 -13.51
C GLY A 39 -22.49 -2.94 -13.88
N THR A 40 -22.23 -3.14 -15.17
CA THR A 40 -20.89 -3.22 -15.72
C THR A 40 -20.10 -2.05 -15.14
N PRO A 41 -18.93 -2.26 -14.51
CA PRO A 41 -18.08 -1.15 -14.15
C PRO A 41 -17.62 -0.50 -15.46
N THR A 42 -18.29 0.57 -15.84
CA THR A 42 -17.78 1.49 -16.87
C THR A 42 -16.45 1.98 -16.38
N ALA A 43 -15.40 1.68 -17.14
CA ALA A 43 -14.08 2.29 -16.95
C ALA A 43 -14.29 3.79 -16.74
N SER A 44 -14.04 4.26 -15.54
CA SER A 44 -14.14 5.66 -15.20
C SER A 44 -13.12 6.38 -16.04
N ALA A 45 -13.58 7.19 -16.98
CA ALA A 45 -12.74 8.11 -17.73
C ALA A 45 -11.83 8.82 -16.73
N ASN A 46 -10.52 8.64 -16.90
CA ASN A 46 -9.47 9.35 -16.19
C ASN A 46 -9.66 10.86 -16.38
N ALA A 47 -10.52 11.47 -15.59
CA ALA A 47 -10.45 12.89 -15.37
C ALA A 47 -9.14 13.08 -14.62
N THR A 48 -8.14 13.57 -15.32
CA THR A 48 -6.85 13.98 -14.78
C THR A 48 -7.14 14.96 -13.64
N ALA A 49 -7.24 14.44 -12.42
CA ALA A 49 -7.38 15.31 -11.26
C ALA A 49 -6.12 16.18 -11.23
N PRO A 50 -6.26 17.51 -11.08
CA PRO A 50 -5.11 18.38 -11.01
C PRO A 50 -4.14 17.85 -9.96
N ALA A 51 -2.84 17.94 -10.24
CA ALA A 51 -1.80 17.62 -9.28
C ALA A 51 -2.07 18.34 -7.95
N PRO A 52 -1.62 17.77 -6.79
CA PRO A 52 -1.69 18.47 -5.52
C PRO A 52 -1.11 19.87 -5.71
N THR A 53 -1.89 20.89 -5.46
CA THR A 53 -1.47 22.28 -5.70
C THR A 53 -0.47 22.69 -4.63
N THR A 54 0.63 23.30 -5.05
CA THR A 54 1.47 24.08 -4.14
C THR A 54 0.59 25.13 -3.47
N VAL A 55 0.70 25.25 -2.16
CA VAL A 55 -0.04 26.25 -1.39
C VAL A 55 0.45 27.64 -1.82
N ASP A 56 -0.47 28.55 -2.11
CA ASP A 56 -0.10 29.92 -2.51
C ASP A 56 0.52 30.70 -1.34
N GLU A 57 1.29 31.74 -1.67
CA GLU A 57 2.02 32.53 -0.68
C GLU A 57 1.08 33.21 0.33
N ALA A 58 -0.13 33.64 -0.08
CA ALA A 58 -1.09 34.28 0.80
C ALA A 58 -1.62 33.28 1.85
N THR A 59 -1.92 32.06 1.42
CA THR A 59 -2.32 30.96 2.31
C THR A 59 -1.21 30.61 3.30
N ILE A 60 0.04 30.52 2.83
CA ILE A 60 1.21 30.29 3.68
C ILE A 60 1.37 31.41 4.72
N ALA A 61 1.28 32.66 4.28
CA ALA A 61 1.44 33.82 5.16
C ALA A 61 0.33 33.93 6.23
N ALA A 62 -0.87 33.41 5.94
CA ALA A 62 -2.00 33.38 6.87
C ALA A 62 -2.01 32.16 7.81
N ALA A 63 -1.17 31.15 7.56
CA ALA A 63 -1.12 29.94 8.36
C ALA A 63 -0.51 30.20 9.75
N GLN A 64 -1.15 29.64 10.78
CA GLN A 64 -0.70 29.75 12.16
C GLN A 64 0.01 28.48 12.60
N PRO A 65 1.11 28.56 13.36
CA PRO A 65 1.78 27.37 13.88
C PRO A 65 0.89 26.65 14.90
N ILE A 66 0.89 25.33 14.83
CA ILE A 66 0.28 24.46 15.84
C ILE A 66 1.38 24.00 16.79
N CYS A 67 2.27 23.14 16.32
CA CYS A 67 3.41 22.58 17.05
C CYS A 67 4.37 21.92 16.05
N GLY A 68 5.68 21.92 16.36
CA GLY A 68 6.70 21.31 15.51
C GLY A 68 6.66 21.86 14.08
N ASN A 69 6.51 20.98 13.09
CA ASN A 69 6.42 21.35 11.68
C ASN A 69 4.98 21.57 11.18
N TRP A 70 3.99 21.59 12.07
CA TRP A 70 2.58 21.68 11.69
C TRP A 70 2.01 23.09 11.83
N TYR A 71 1.20 23.46 10.85
CA TYR A 71 0.51 24.75 10.75
C TYR A 71 -0.94 24.53 10.32
N ILE A 72 -1.80 25.50 10.64
CA ILE A 72 -3.22 25.47 10.28
C ILE A 72 -3.63 26.81 9.66
N THR A 73 -4.49 26.76 8.64
CA THR A 73 -5.08 27.97 8.06
C THR A 73 -6.40 28.31 8.73
N SER A 74 -6.84 29.57 8.58
CA SER A 74 -8.16 30.04 9.02
C SER A 74 -9.29 29.75 8.03
N SER A 75 -9.02 29.02 6.95
CA SER A 75 -10.04 28.66 5.94
C SER A 75 -11.10 27.70 6.50
N THR A 76 -12.21 27.56 5.79
CA THR A 76 -13.27 26.60 6.14
C THR A 76 -13.56 25.69 4.96
N PRO A 77 -13.24 24.37 5.03
CA PRO A 77 -12.50 23.72 6.13
C PRO A 77 -11.05 24.21 6.24
N PRO A 78 -10.40 24.08 7.41
CA PRO A 78 -9.01 24.46 7.57
C PRO A 78 -8.07 23.49 6.84
N LEU A 79 -6.96 24.02 6.30
CA LEU A 79 -5.87 23.21 5.76
C LEU A 79 -4.84 22.97 6.87
N TYR A 80 -4.34 21.74 6.91
CA TYR A 80 -3.21 21.36 7.75
C TYR A 80 -1.94 21.33 6.89
N LEU A 81 -1.05 22.27 7.16
CA LEU A 81 0.18 22.40 6.41
C LEU A 81 1.35 21.82 7.21
N TYR A 82 2.27 21.19 6.50
CA TYR A 82 3.51 20.62 7.04
C TYR A 82 4.71 21.40 6.50
N ARG A 83 5.66 21.75 7.35
CA ARG A 83 6.93 22.35 6.92
C ARG A 83 7.93 21.24 6.61
N ASP A 84 8.24 21.05 5.33
CA ASP A 84 9.22 20.10 4.82
C ASP A 84 10.42 20.84 4.22
N ALA A 85 11.60 20.69 4.81
CA ALA A 85 12.83 21.37 4.38
C ALA A 85 12.61 22.86 4.07
N GLY A 86 11.94 23.57 4.98
CA GLY A 86 11.64 25.01 4.87
C GLY A 86 10.44 25.35 3.98
N ARG A 87 9.87 24.40 3.23
CA ARG A 87 8.68 24.60 2.39
C ARG A 87 7.40 24.24 3.13
N MET A 88 6.36 25.03 2.96
CA MET A 88 5.03 24.73 3.50
C MET A 88 4.24 23.93 2.48
N VAL A 89 3.72 22.77 2.89
CA VAL A 89 3.04 21.83 2.00
C VAL A 89 1.72 21.36 2.59
N ASP A 90 0.71 21.25 1.73
CA ASP A 90 -0.55 20.59 2.05
C ASP A 90 -0.46 19.12 1.68
N LEU A 91 -0.28 18.27 2.68
CA LEU A 91 -0.11 16.83 2.47
C LEU A 91 -1.43 16.07 2.28
N PHE A 92 -2.56 16.62 2.78
CA PHE A 92 -3.76 15.82 2.97
C PHE A 92 -4.99 16.22 2.18
N SER A 93 -5.15 17.48 1.79
CA SER A 93 -6.42 17.95 1.19
C SER A 93 -6.79 17.19 -0.07
N TRP A 94 -5.80 16.82 -0.87
CA TRP A 94 -6.04 16.00 -2.05
C TRP A 94 -6.59 14.60 -1.70
N HIS A 95 -6.19 14.04 -0.56
CA HIS A 95 -6.59 12.71 -0.08
C HIS A 95 -7.90 12.70 0.71
N GLN A 96 -8.45 13.86 1.08
CA GLN A 96 -9.73 13.97 1.78
C GLN A 96 -10.95 13.71 0.87
N ARG A 97 -10.76 13.55 -0.41
CA ARG A 97 -11.84 13.31 -1.38
C ARG A 97 -12.54 11.99 -1.09
N ASP A 98 -13.83 11.95 -1.37
CA ASP A 98 -14.62 10.72 -1.37
C ASP A 98 -14.30 9.89 -2.62
N SER A 99 -13.34 8.97 -2.53
CA SER A 99 -12.87 8.17 -3.67
C SER A 99 -13.72 6.92 -3.91
N ASN A 100 -14.40 6.40 -2.90
CA ASN A 100 -15.28 5.23 -2.98
C ASN A 100 -16.74 5.60 -3.22
N LYS A 101 -17.06 6.92 -3.29
CA LYS A 101 -18.40 7.48 -3.58
C LYS A 101 -19.46 7.06 -2.56
N ASP A 102 -19.09 6.90 -1.28
CA ASP A 102 -20.02 6.58 -0.20
C ASP A 102 -20.62 7.82 0.49
N GLY A 103 -20.25 9.02 0.03
CA GLY A 103 -20.67 10.31 0.59
C GLY A 103 -19.83 10.77 1.78
N ILE A 104 -18.75 10.06 2.11
CA ILE A 104 -17.88 10.35 3.25
C ILE A 104 -16.46 10.62 2.75
N PRO A 105 -15.80 11.73 3.16
CA PRO A 105 -14.40 11.94 2.84
C PRO A 105 -13.51 10.81 3.33
N ASN A 106 -12.54 10.39 2.51
CA ASN A 106 -11.59 9.33 2.88
C ASN A 106 -10.82 9.64 4.16
N LEU A 107 -10.54 10.93 4.38
CA LEU A 107 -9.84 11.44 5.56
C LEU A 107 -10.58 12.63 6.16
N ARG A 108 -10.54 12.74 7.49
CA ARG A 108 -10.87 13.96 8.23
C ARG A 108 -9.75 14.24 9.22
N LEU A 109 -9.34 15.51 9.31
CA LEU A 109 -8.27 15.94 10.19
C LEU A 109 -8.82 16.86 11.27
N SER A 110 -8.27 16.70 12.47
CA SER A 110 -8.40 17.62 13.59
C SER A 110 -7.11 17.54 14.41
N HIS A 111 -6.93 18.43 15.38
CA HIS A 111 -5.77 18.38 16.26
C HIS A 111 -6.15 18.73 17.70
N ASP A 112 -5.34 18.26 18.62
CA ASP A 112 -5.25 18.76 19.99
C ASP A 112 -3.89 19.44 20.20
N SER A 113 -3.50 19.74 21.42
CA SER A 113 -2.22 20.41 21.72
C SER A 113 -0.98 19.56 21.43
N THR A 114 -1.13 18.26 21.24
CA THR A 114 -0.02 17.30 21.15
C THR A 114 -0.07 16.41 19.92
N HIS A 115 -1.24 16.22 19.32
CA HIS A 115 -1.43 15.29 18.22
C HIS A 115 -2.26 15.87 17.08
N LEU A 116 -1.90 15.49 15.87
CA LEU A 116 -2.78 15.51 14.71
C LEU A 116 -3.65 14.25 14.77
N ASN A 117 -4.97 14.42 14.81
CA ASN A 117 -5.93 13.34 14.83
C ASN A 117 -6.50 13.14 13.43
N ILE A 118 -6.41 11.93 12.91
CA ILE A 118 -6.82 11.57 11.54
C ILE A 118 -7.83 10.44 11.60
N GLU A 119 -9.07 10.73 11.21
CA GLU A 119 -10.05 9.71 10.90
C GLU A 119 -9.85 9.26 9.46
N SER A 120 -9.76 7.95 9.22
CA SER A 120 -9.52 7.40 7.89
C SER A 120 -10.38 6.19 7.59
N GLN A 121 -10.94 6.17 6.38
CA GLN A 121 -11.61 5.00 5.83
C GLN A 121 -10.63 3.87 5.45
N GLY A 122 -9.31 4.14 5.41
CA GLY A 122 -8.30 3.17 4.99
C GLY A 122 -8.55 2.62 3.58
N TYR A 123 -9.29 3.38 2.76
CA TYR A 123 -9.67 2.98 1.41
C TYR A 123 -8.73 3.63 0.39
N PRO A 124 -8.14 2.84 -0.54
CA PRO A 124 -7.20 3.37 -1.52
C PRO A 124 -7.89 4.36 -2.48
N ASN A 125 -7.24 5.49 -2.75
CA ASN A 125 -7.71 6.53 -3.67
C ASN A 125 -6.92 6.54 -4.98
N HIS A 126 -6.41 5.40 -5.35
CA HIS A 126 -5.71 5.09 -6.60
C HIS A 126 -6.25 3.77 -7.17
N PRO A 127 -5.97 3.45 -8.43
CA PRO A 127 -6.33 2.16 -9.01
C PRO A 127 -5.75 1.00 -8.19
N THR A 128 -6.51 -0.06 -8.04
CA THR A 128 -6.10 -1.32 -7.42
C THR A 128 -6.47 -2.48 -8.33
N ALA A 129 -5.89 -3.65 -8.11
CA ALA A 129 -6.49 -4.86 -8.67
C ALA A 129 -7.93 -5.05 -8.20
N ILE A 130 -8.72 -5.78 -8.96
CA ILE A 130 -10.05 -6.19 -8.51
C ILE A 130 -9.89 -7.36 -7.55
N PHE A 131 -10.41 -7.20 -6.34
CA PHE A 131 -10.41 -8.22 -5.29
C PHE A 131 -11.83 -8.69 -4.99
N PRO A 132 -12.06 -10.01 -4.72
CA PRO A 132 -11.08 -11.10 -4.67
C PRO A 132 -10.60 -11.56 -6.05
N ASN A 133 -9.40 -12.18 -6.08
CA ASN A 133 -8.81 -12.75 -7.29
C ASN A 133 -7.98 -14.01 -6.97
N SER A 134 -7.34 -14.62 -7.98
CA SER A 134 -6.55 -15.85 -7.78
C SER A 134 -5.29 -15.66 -6.93
N GLY A 135 -4.83 -14.44 -6.76
CA GLY A 135 -3.68 -14.09 -5.93
C GLY A 135 -4.06 -13.75 -4.48
N ASN A 136 -5.28 -13.25 -4.27
CA ASN A 136 -5.78 -12.88 -2.95
C ASN A 136 -7.31 -13.08 -2.86
N PRO A 137 -7.81 -13.92 -1.93
CA PRO A 137 -9.24 -14.24 -1.79
C PRO A 137 -10.05 -13.18 -1.02
N ASN A 138 -9.41 -12.15 -0.47
CA ASN A 138 -10.07 -11.15 0.37
C ASN A 138 -10.61 -9.99 -0.50
N SER A 139 -11.59 -9.26 0.01
CA SER A 139 -12.13 -8.05 -0.61
C SER A 139 -11.65 -6.81 0.14
N ILE A 140 -11.57 -5.66 -0.55
CA ILE A 140 -11.33 -4.37 0.11
C ILE A 140 -12.62 -3.92 0.79
N ALA A 141 -12.52 -3.45 2.03
CA ALA A 141 -13.63 -2.88 2.77
C ALA A 141 -13.24 -1.55 3.44
N VAL A 142 -14.20 -0.64 3.51
CA VAL A 142 -14.07 0.61 4.27
C VAL A 142 -13.77 0.29 5.73
N GLN A 143 -12.82 1.02 6.30
CA GLN A 143 -12.41 0.92 7.68
C GLN A 143 -12.87 2.16 8.48
N ASN A 144 -12.71 2.11 9.78
CA ASN A 144 -12.89 3.26 10.66
C ASN A 144 -11.63 3.40 11.53
N PHE A 145 -10.55 3.87 10.90
CA PHE A 145 -9.32 4.15 11.61
C PHE A 145 -9.38 5.51 12.28
N ARG A 146 -8.71 5.60 13.42
CA ARG A 146 -8.47 6.84 14.15
C ARG A 146 -7.01 6.86 14.55
N PHE A 147 -6.21 7.60 13.79
CA PHE A 147 -4.79 7.75 14.06
C PHE A 147 -4.53 9.01 14.86
N ARG A 148 -3.56 8.90 15.74
CA ARG A 148 -3.00 10.01 16.49
C ARG A 148 -1.52 10.10 16.13
N LEU A 149 -1.12 11.18 15.48
CA LEU A 149 0.28 11.43 15.13
C LEU A 149 0.83 12.51 16.05
N PRO A 150 1.90 12.24 16.82
CA PRO A 150 2.58 13.26 17.59
C PRO A 150 2.96 14.45 16.71
N LEU A 151 2.54 15.67 17.08
CA LEU A 151 2.89 16.89 16.34
C LEU A 151 4.39 17.20 16.43
N GLN A 152 5.01 16.76 17.52
CA GLN A 152 6.44 16.87 17.77
C GLN A 152 6.96 15.49 18.22
N PRO A 153 7.40 14.65 17.27
CA PRO A 153 7.92 13.33 17.59
C PRO A 153 9.21 13.43 18.40
N GLU A 154 9.38 12.53 19.36
CA GLU A 154 10.56 12.43 20.21
C GLU A 154 11.40 11.22 19.80
N ARG A 155 12.68 11.43 19.54
CA ARG A 155 13.62 10.34 19.26
C ARG A 155 13.87 9.53 20.54
N SER A 156 13.91 8.20 20.40
CA SER A 156 14.28 7.27 21.46
C SER A 156 15.70 6.73 21.24
N ASP A 157 16.46 6.52 22.31
CA ASP A 157 17.75 5.84 22.24
C ASP A 157 17.59 4.33 22.02
N VAL A 158 16.42 3.79 22.38
CA VAL A 158 16.09 2.38 22.23
C VAL A 158 15.20 2.21 21.00
N ILE A 159 15.57 1.30 20.11
CA ILE A 159 14.73 0.90 18.99
C ILE A 159 13.58 0.05 19.54
N THR A 160 12.35 0.45 19.20
CA THR A 160 11.16 -0.34 19.50
C THR A 160 10.80 -1.22 18.31
N ARG A 161 10.73 -2.55 18.54
CA ARG A 161 10.39 -3.52 17.49
C ARG A 161 9.00 -3.30 16.94
N LEU A 162 8.84 -3.41 15.63
CA LEU A 162 7.53 -3.29 14.98
C LEU A 162 6.59 -4.41 15.43
N PRO A 163 5.32 -4.10 15.76
CA PRO A 163 4.29 -5.10 15.97
C PRO A 163 3.86 -5.74 14.65
N MET A 164 3.16 -6.86 14.72
CA MET A 164 2.43 -7.39 13.57
C MET A 164 1.27 -6.45 13.20
N GLY A 165 1.06 -6.25 11.89
CA GLY A 165 0.00 -5.38 11.37
C GLY A 165 0.45 -3.94 11.13
N PRO A 166 -0.43 -2.94 11.36
CA PRO A 166 -0.15 -1.54 11.04
C PRO A 166 1.04 -0.98 11.82
N ILE A 167 1.92 -0.26 11.12
CA ILE A 167 3.12 0.39 11.65
C ILE A 167 3.17 1.89 11.35
N GLY A 168 2.30 2.37 10.50
CA GLY A 168 2.21 3.76 10.06
C GLY A 168 1.07 3.92 9.08
N MET A 169 0.91 5.11 8.55
CA MET A 169 -0.09 5.41 7.53
C MET A 169 0.52 6.19 6.37
N ALA A 170 0.11 5.90 5.15
CA ALA A 170 0.39 6.71 3.98
C ALA A 170 -0.50 7.96 3.95
N LEU A 171 -0.15 8.97 3.13
CA LEU A 171 -0.90 10.23 3.04
C LEU A 171 -2.37 10.04 2.68
N ASN A 172 -2.71 8.97 1.97
CA ASN A 172 -4.09 8.61 1.61
C ASN A 172 -4.85 7.88 2.73
N GLY A 173 -4.25 7.72 3.90
CA GLY A 173 -4.87 7.08 5.06
C GLY A 173 -4.88 5.55 5.05
N VAL A 174 -4.33 4.94 4.01
CA VAL A 174 -4.08 3.49 3.96
C VAL A 174 -2.88 3.18 4.85
N VAL A 175 -2.95 2.09 5.59
CA VAL A 175 -1.89 1.72 6.54
C VAL A 175 -0.69 1.08 5.85
N PHE A 176 0.50 1.39 6.33
CA PHE A 176 1.69 0.56 6.14
C PHE A 176 1.63 -0.59 7.15
N PHE A 177 1.88 -1.80 6.67
CA PHE A 177 2.13 -2.95 7.53
C PHE A 177 3.64 -3.22 7.62
N ASN A 178 4.03 -3.94 8.64
CA ASN A 178 5.37 -4.52 8.68
C ASN A 178 5.56 -5.50 7.50
N PRO A 179 6.78 -5.88 7.11
CA PRO A 179 7.00 -6.71 5.93
C PRO A 179 6.63 -8.19 6.11
N PHE A 180 5.91 -8.55 7.18
CA PHE A 180 5.60 -9.96 7.48
C PHE A 180 4.11 -10.27 7.34
N GLU A 181 3.84 -11.49 6.86
CA GLU A 181 2.53 -12.13 6.92
C GLU A 181 2.29 -12.83 8.26
N GLN A 182 1.05 -13.29 8.45
CA GLN A 182 0.69 -14.11 9.60
C GLN A 182 1.64 -15.33 9.70
N GLY A 183 2.25 -15.50 10.87
CA GLY A 183 3.31 -16.49 11.08
C GLY A 183 4.73 -15.92 11.01
N GLY A 184 4.88 -14.61 10.76
CA GLY A 184 6.16 -13.91 10.82
C GLY A 184 7.08 -14.14 9.65
N MET A 185 6.58 -14.69 8.53
CA MET A 185 7.35 -14.88 7.30
C MET A 185 7.30 -13.63 6.43
N ASN A 186 8.42 -13.33 5.72
CA ASN A 186 8.51 -12.18 4.85
C ASN A 186 7.43 -12.23 3.75
N ALA A 187 6.59 -11.20 3.70
CA ALA A 187 5.48 -11.09 2.74
C ALA A 187 5.93 -10.62 1.35
N VAL A 188 7.10 -10.01 1.24
CA VAL A 188 7.55 -9.31 0.02
C VAL A 188 8.53 -10.13 -0.79
N ALA A 189 9.22 -11.07 -0.15
CA ALA A 189 10.27 -11.86 -0.80
C ALA A 189 10.30 -13.31 -0.31
N GLY A 190 10.93 -14.18 -1.12
CA GLY A 190 11.15 -15.57 -0.80
C GLY A 190 9.91 -16.45 -0.98
N TYR A 191 9.95 -17.63 -0.39
CA TYR A 191 8.91 -18.66 -0.54
C TYR A 191 7.52 -18.23 -0.07
N SER A 192 7.46 -17.33 0.91
CA SER A 192 6.22 -16.80 1.49
C SER A 192 5.72 -15.53 0.83
N GLU A 193 6.37 -15.05 -0.23
CA GLU A 193 5.93 -13.86 -0.96
C GLU A 193 4.45 -13.95 -1.32
N VAL A 194 3.70 -12.88 -0.98
CA VAL A 194 2.28 -12.75 -1.28
C VAL A 194 2.05 -11.95 -2.56
N TRP A 195 0.88 -12.16 -3.15
CA TRP A 195 0.50 -11.37 -4.31
C TRP A 195 0.05 -9.97 -3.86
N LEU A 196 0.80 -8.95 -4.29
CA LEU A 196 0.46 -7.54 -4.18
C LEU A 196 0.04 -7.01 -5.55
N ASP A 197 -0.86 -6.06 -5.60
CA ASP A 197 -1.16 -5.35 -6.85
C ASP A 197 0.01 -4.42 -7.27
N SER A 198 -0.11 -3.77 -8.42
CA SER A 198 0.95 -2.88 -8.93
C SER A 198 1.15 -1.61 -8.10
N CYS A 199 0.24 -1.29 -7.19
CA CYS A 199 0.40 -0.24 -6.19
C CYS A 199 0.99 -0.74 -4.87
N CYS A 200 1.49 -1.98 -4.85
CA CYS A 200 2.17 -2.62 -3.73
C CYS A 200 1.28 -2.88 -2.51
N GLY A 201 -0.03 -3.02 -2.71
CA GLY A 201 -0.99 -3.30 -1.67
C GLY A 201 -1.86 -4.53 -1.94
N HIS A 202 -2.51 -4.98 -0.89
CA HIS A 202 -3.53 -6.02 -0.93
C HIS A 202 -4.45 -5.97 0.30
N PRO A 203 -5.69 -6.54 0.24
CA PRO A 203 -6.56 -6.65 1.42
C PRO A 203 -6.24 -7.89 2.25
N GLN A 204 -6.28 -7.77 3.58
CA GLN A 204 -6.33 -8.92 4.47
C GLN A 204 -7.78 -9.38 4.74
N GLN A 205 -7.95 -10.46 5.51
CA GLN A 205 -9.24 -11.11 5.78
C GLN A 205 -10.33 -10.17 6.30
N THR A 206 -9.99 -9.11 7.05
CA THR A 206 -10.96 -8.11 7.54
C THR A 206 -11.21 -6.97 6.55
N GLY A 207 -10.72 -7.08 5.32
CA GLY A 207 -10.89 -6.09 4.27
C GLY A 207 -9.96 -4.89 4.35
N VAL A 208 -8.99 -4.88 5.27
CA VAL A 208 -7.99 -3.81 5.37
C VAL A 208 -7.03 -3.91 4.20
N TYR A 209 -7.13 -2.97 3.26
CA TYR A 209 -6.11 -2.78 2.24
C TYR A 209 -4.88 -2.11 2.87
N HIS A 210 -3.68 -2.58 2.56
CA HIS A 210 -2.44 -2.10 3.18
C HIS A 210 -1.23 -2.30 2.28
N TYR A 211 -0.16 -1.56 2.56
CA TYR A 211 1.10 -1.62 1.82
C TYR A 211 2.17 -2.33 2.63
N HIS A 212 2.99 -3.16 1.96
CA HIS A 212 4.18 -3.80 2.53
C HIS A 212 5.50 -3.21 2.01
N LYS A 213 5.45 -2.46 0.92
CA LYS A 213 6.61 -1.80 0.29
C LYS A 213 6.21 -0.45 -0.29
N TYR A 214 7.11 0.23 -1.01
CA TYR A 214 6.89 1.56 -1.56
C TYR A 214 5.63 1.65 -2.42
N PRO A 215 4.61 2.40 -2.00
CA PRO A 215 3.37 2.53 -2.75
C PRO A 215 3.48 3.69 -3.76
N ALA A 216 4.10 3.44 -4.92
CA ALA A 216 4.31 4.45 -5.96
C ALA A 216 3.02 5.13 -6.47
N CYS A 217 1.85 4.58 -6.15
CA CYS A 217 0.54 5.14 -6.50
C CYS A 217 0.03 6.20 -5.51
N VAL A 218 0.64 6.32 -4.33
CA VAL A 218 0.26 7.35 -3.35
C VAL A 218 0.79 8.69 -3.83
N LYS A 219 -0.12 9.60 -4.12
CA LYS A 219 0.26 10.94 -4.57
C LYS A 219 0.85 11.77 -3.43
N SER A 220 1.86 12.54 -3.75
CA SER A 220 2.45 13.56 -2.91
C SER A 220 2.34 14.92 -3.62
N PRO A 221 2.32 16.04 -2.89
CA PRO A 221 2.29 17.37 -3.51
C PRO A 221 3.53 17.72 -4.33
N PHE A 222 4.57 16.91 -4.27
CA PHE A 222 5.79 17.11 -5.05
C PHE A 222 6.05 15.94 -5.99
N ARG A 223 6.83 16.23 -7.05
CA ARG A 223 7.34 15.20 -7.96
C ARG A 223 8.43 14.40 -7.25
N ASP A 224 8.31 13.08 -7.32
CA ASP A 224 9.35 12.15 -6.89
C ASP A 224 10.05 11.61 -8.13
N ASP A 225 11.02 12.35 -8.64
CA ASP A 225 11.66 12.08 -9.93
C ASP A 225 13.14 11.72 -9.84
N GLY A 226 13.64 11.55 -8.64
CA GLY A 226 15.04 11.20 -8.41
C GLY A 226 16.03 12.35 -8.64
N ARG A 227 15.56 13.58 -8.86
CA ARG A 227 16.42 14.76 -9.04
C ARG A 227 16.70 15.51 -7.74
N GLN A 228 16.00 15.15 -6.67
CA GLN A 228 16.12 15.73 -5.34
C GLN A 228 15.69 14.70 -4.30
N HIS A 229 15.81 15.06 -3.03
CA HIS A 229 15.24 14.29 -1.94
C HIS A 229 13.74 14.05 -2.16
N SER A 230 13.30 12.81 -1.94
CA SER A 230 11.89 12.41 -2.11
C SER A 230 10.96 13.21 -1.21
N PRO A 231 9.69 13.38 -1.61
CA PRO A 231 8.67 13.97 -0.74
C PRO A 231 8.20 13.02 0.35
N VAL A 232 7.51 13.56 1.36
CA VAL A 232 6.78 12.79 2.36
C VAL A 232 5.69 11.96 1.68
N ILE A 233 5.59 10.67 2.01
CA ILE A 233 4.56 9.75 1.54
C ILE A 233 3.68 9.20 2.67
N GLY A 234 4.02 9.47 3.91
CA GLY A 234 3.29 9.01 5.08
C GLY A 234 3.97 9.34 6.40
N PHE A 235 3.43 8.78 7.47
CA PHE A 235 3.94 8.93 8.83
C PHE A 235 3.95 7.58 9.55
N SER A 236 5.00 7.33 10.31
CA SER A 236 5.06 6.19 11.23
C SER A 236 4.29 6.47 12.52
N PHE A 237 3.99 5.46 13.32
CA PHE A 237 3.22 5.63 14.55
C PHE A 237 4.03 6.20 15.72
N ASP A 238 5.30 6.51 15.53
CA ASP A 238 6.11 7.34 16.43
C ASP A 238 6.12 8.82 16.00
N GLY A 239 5.36 9.18 14.93
CA GLY A 239 5.16 10.54 14.46
C GLY A 239 6.20 11.01 13.44
N PHE A 240 7.30 10.30 13.23
CA PHE A 240 8.28 10.69 12.23
C PHE A 240 7.76 10.50 10.80
N PRO A 241 8.08 11.42 9.86
CA PRO A 241 7.68 11.29 8.48
C PRO A 241 8.42 10.15 7.78
N ILE A 242 7.72 9.55 6.83
CA ILE A 242 8.25 8.54 5.90
C ILE A 242 8.33 9.20 4.53
N TYR A 243 9.54 9.22 3.96
CA TYR A 243 9.81 9.76 2.64
C TYR A 243 9.90 8.66 1.58
N GLY A 244 9.79 9.06 0.33
CA GLY A 244 10.07 8.19 -0.81
C GLY A 244 11.55 7.74 -0.84
N PRO A 245 11.98 7.07 -1.93
CA PRO A 245 13.25 6.34 -1.93
C PRO A 245 14.52 7.19 -2.12
N TRP A 246 14.42 8.47 -2.53
CA TRP A 246 15.59 9.26 -2.91
C TRP A 246 16.07 10.13 -1.75
N GLU A 247 17.36 10.06 -1.48
CA GLU A 247 18.10 10.94 -0.56
C GLU A 247 18.53 12.23 -1.26
N ALA A 248 19.02 12.08 -2.48
CA ALA A 248 19.53 13.17 -3.31
C ALA A 248 19.40 12.84 -4.79
N ALA A 249 19.78 13.76 -5.66
CA ALA A 249 19.76 13.56 -7.10
C ALA A 249 20.51 12.28 -7.51
N GLY A 250 19.78 11.30 -8.06
CA GLY A 250 20.30 10.02 -8.54
C GLY A 250 20.77 9.05 -7.46
N VAL A 251 20.60 9.38 -6.15
CA VAL A 251 21.04 8.55 -5.03
C VAL A 251 19.84 8.11 -4.21
N MET A 252 19.54 6.82 -4.21
CA MET A 252 18.54 6.27 -3.30
C MET A 252 19.06 6.23 -1.86
N ALA A 253 18.21 6.54 -0.89
CA ALA A 253 18.56 6.53 0.52
C ALA A 253 19.15 5.18 1.00
N LYS A 254 18.66 4.06 0.44
CA LYS A 254 19.22 2.73 0.70
C LYS A 254 20.68 2.55 0.25
N ASP A 255 21.14 3.35 -0.69
CA ASP A 255 22.46 3.28 -1.31
C ASP A 255 23.34 4.48 -0.89
N ALA A 256 22.79 5.41 -0.10
CA ALA A 256 23.51 6.54 0.46
C ALA A 256 24.57 6.05 1.46
N GLY A 257 25.74 6.66 1.41
CA GLY A 257 26.87 6.36 2.28
C GLY A 257 27.10 7.43 3.35
N ASP A 258 28.08 7.19 4.18
CA ASP A 258 28.59 8.13 5.18
C ASP A 258 27.51 8.72 6.11
N HIS A 259 27.37 10.03 6.10
CA HIS A 259 26.46 10.76 6.99
C HIS A 259 24.97 10.59 6.65
N SER A 260 24.64 10.15 5.43
CA SER A 260 23.26 9.88 4.98
C SER A 260 22.90 8.39 5.05
N ALA A 261 23.76 7.53 5.57
CA ALA A 261 23.46 6.11 5.68
C ALA A 261 22.27 5.86 6.62
N LEU A 262 21.32 5.03 6.14
CA LEU A 262 20.17 4.63 6.93
C LEU A 262 20.57 3.70 8.09
N ASP A 263 19.97 3.91 9.25
CA ASP A 263 20.06 3.01 10.38
C ASP A 263 19.22 1.72 10.19
N LEU A 264 19.18 0.84 11.18
CA LEU A 264 18.42 -0.41 11.14
C LEU A 264 16.89 -0.21 11.00
N CYS A 265 16.43 0.99 11.27
CA CYS A 265 15.02 1.33 11.15
C CYS A 265 14.65 1.90 9.77
N ASN A 266 15.56 1.99 8.81
CA ASN A 266 15.47 2.73 7.57
C ASN A 266 15.32 4.25 7.76
N GLY A 267 15.91 4.79 8.82
CA GLY A 267 15.89 6.22 9.11
C GLY A 267 17.28 6.82 9.28
N HIS A 268 17.35 8.12 9.17
CA HIS A 268 18.51 8.93 9.52
C HIS A 268 18.08 10.35 9.87
N ALA A 269 19.01 11.23 10.14
CA ALA A 269 18.71 12.64 10.42
C ALA A 269 19.53 13.55 9.53
N ASP A 270 18.89 14.58 8.98
CA ASP A 270 19.55 15.69 8.31
C ASP A 270 19.23 17.03 9.00
N PRO A 271 19.98 18.12 8.70
CA PRO A 271 19.78 19.42 9.33
C PRO A 271 18.45 20.12 8.96
N GLU A 272 17.84 19.76 7.82
CA GLU A 272 16.63 20.43 7.31
C GLU A 272 15.36 19.77 7.79
N ARG A 273 15.35 18.40 7.92
CA ARG A 273 14.17 17.59 8.21
C ARG A 273 14.20 16.98 9.61
N GLY A 274 15.37 16.96 10.24
CA GLY A 274 15.58 16.17 11.47
C GLY A 274 15.54 14.68 11.17
N TYR A 275 15.16 13.86 12.18
CA TYR A 275 15.07 12.42 11.97
C TYR A 275 13.83 12.07 11.11
N HIS A 276 14.02 11.20 10.14
CA HIS A 276 12.99 10.71 9.23
C HIS A 276 13.34 9.34 8.68
N TYR A 277 12.34 8.67 8.10
CA TYR A 277 12.47 7.36 7.46
C TYR A 277 12.39 7.47 5.95
N HIS A 278 13.03 6.51 5.26
CA HIS A 278 12.89 6.30 3.82
C HIS A 278 12.36 4.91 3.51
N VAL A 279 11.49 4.81 2.50
CA VAL A 279 11.22 3.50 1.89
C VAL A 279 12.42 3.03 1.09
N THR A 280 12.64 1.72 1.08
CA THR A 280 13.82 1.09 0.47
C THR A 280 13.39 0.04 -0.56
N PRO A 281 12.97 0.44 -1.79
CA PRO A 281 12.56 -0.49 -2.82
C PRO A 281 13.63 -1.55 -3.09
N GLY A 282 13.19 -2.83 -3.15
CA GLY A 282 14.08 -3.96 -3.39
C GLY A 282 15.01 -4.35 -2.23
N ARG A 283 14.96 -3.65 -1.09
CA ARG A 283 15.76 -3.96 0.11
C ARG A 283 14.91 -4.02 1.36
N PHE A 284 14.99 -5.14 2.10
CA PHE A 284 14.38 -5.25 3.43
C PHE A 284 14.91 -4.14 4.37
N PRO A 285 14.06 -3.56 5.24
CA PRO A 285 12.68 -3.90 5.55
C PRO A 285 11.60 -3.16 4.71
N TYR A 286 11.93 -2.66 3.57
CA TYR A 286 11.08 -2.00 2.55
C TYR A 286 10.46 -0.68 2.99
N VAL A 287 9.96 -0.56 4.22
CA VAL A 287 9.40 0.66 4.82
C VAL A 287 10.12 0.97 6.13
N LEU A 288 9.82 0.28 7.22
CA LEU A 288 10.44 0.48 8.54
C LEU A 288 11.04 -0.81 9.08
N GLY A 289 12.20 -0.72 9.75
CA GLY A 289 12.81 -1.83 10.49
C GLY A 289 12.50 -1.83 11.99
N GLY A 290 12.02 -0.70 12.51
CA GLY A 290 11.69 -0.47 13.90
C GLY A 290 11.28 0.97 14.09
N TYR A 291 10.76 1.31 15.25
CA TYR A 291 10.51 2.70 15.63
C TYR A 291 11.73 3.28 16.33
N ARG A 292 12.18 4.41 15.87
CA ARG A 292 13.28 5.19 16.45
C ARG A 292 12.78 6.30 17.36
N GLY A 293 11.47 6.49 17.40
CA GLY A 293 10.78 7.45 18.25
C GLY A 293 9.91 6.79 19.33
N VAL A 294 9.34 7.64 20.19
CA VAL A 294 8.34 7.25 21.19
C VAL A 294 7.03 6.93 20.48
N VAL A 295 6.60 5.68 20.54
CA VAL A 295 5.44 5.19 19.77
C VAL A 295 4.13 5.65 20.40
N GLU A 296 3.23 6.24 19.61
CA GLU A 296 1.85 6.49 20.01
C GLU A 296 1.06 5.17 20.04
N ARG A 297 0.91 4.63 21.23
CA ARG A 297 0.36 3.27 21.44
C ARG A 297 -1.11 3.13 21.09
N SER A 298 -1.88 4.22 21.06
CA SER A 298 -3.29 4.17 20.67
C SER A 298 -3.50 3.76 19.23
N ASN A 299 -2.49 3.93 18.36
CA ASN A 299 -2.51 3.49 16.98
C ASN A 299 -2.31 1.97 16.82
N LEU A 300 -1.81 1.28 17.85
CA LEU A 300 -1.48 -0.14 17.78
C LEU A 300 -2.71 -0.99 18.12
N ARG A 301 -2.96 -2.02 17.32
CA ARG A 301 -4.03 -2.99 17.61
C ARG A 301 -3.68 -3.93 18.76
N GLN A 302 -2.39 -4.18 18.97
CA GLN A 302 -1.91 -5.07 20.02
C GLN A 302 -1.76 -4.32 21.35
N ARG A 303 -2.35 -4.90 22.41
CA ARG A 303 -2.13 -4.45 23.78
C ARG A 303 -1.01 -5.29 24.40
N GLY A 304 -0.06 -4.67 25.03
CA GLY A 304 1.07 -5.34 25.70
C GLY A 304 2.35 -4.55 25.67
N THR A 305 3.42 -5.17 26.12
CA THR A 305 4.76 -4.58 26.08
C THR A 305 5.32 -4.74 24.69
N LEU A 306 5.79 -3.64 24.09
CA LEU A 306 6.56 -3.69 22.85
C LEU A 306 7.97 -4.20 23.19
N SER A 307 8.52 -5.07 22.36
CA SER A 307 9.88 -5.57 22.49
C SER A 307 10.88 -4.56 21.91
N GLU A 308 12.12 -4.65 22.36
CA GLU A 308 13.23 -3.88 21.83
C GLU A 308 13.83 -4.53 20.58
N GLY A 309 14.48 -3.72 19.74
CA GLY A 309 15.22 -4.13 18.56
C GLY A 309 14.50 -3.86 17.24
N ALA A 310 15.24 -4.02 16.16
CA ALA A 310 14.71 -3.99 14.79
C ALA A 310 14.18 -5.37 14.37
N ILE A 311 13.41 -5.39 13.29
CA ILE A 311 13.03 -6.64 12.62
C ILE A 311 14.18 -7.13 11.73
N GLU A 312 14.24 -8.43 11.51
CA GLU A 312 15.24 -9.07 10.66
C GLU A 312 14.60 -9.75 9.47
N ASP A 313 15.29 -9.76 8.31
CA ASP A 313 14.83 -10.48 7.12
C ASP A 313 14.84 -11.99 7.37
N ASN A 314 13.72 -12.61 7.18
CA ASN A 314 13.54 -14.07 7.28
C ASN A 314 13.10 -14.68 5.94
N SER A 315 13.29 -13.96 4.82
CA SER A 315 13.02 -14.51 3.50
C SER A 315 13.91 -15.71 3.22
N SER A 316 13.35 -16.75 2.63
CA SER A 316 14.07 -17.95 2.25
C SER A 316 13.50 -18.54 0.97
N GLY A 317 14.36 -19.15 0.15
CA GLY A 317 13.99 -19.78 -1.09
C GLY A 317 13.48 -18.83 -2.18
N GLU A 318 12.99 -19.41 -3.28
CA GLU A 318 12.39 -18.63 -4.36
C GLU A 318 10.89 -18.43 -4.14
N SER A 319 10.36 -17.34 -4.70
CA SER A 319 8.91 -17.06 -4.71
C SER A 319 8.12 -18.18 -5.40
N ARG A 320 6.98 -18.55 -4.81
CA ARG A 320 6.02 -19.52 -5.39
C ARG A 320 5.01 -18.88 -6.32
N LEU A 321 5.02 -17.57 -6.48
CA LEU A 321 4.10 -16.89 -7.38
C LEU A 321 4.38 -17.30 -8.83
N PRO A 322 3.34 -17.56 -9.64
CA PRO A 322 3.51 -17.93 -11.05
C PRO A 322 4.20 -16.80 -11.83
N LYS A 323 5.36 -17.10 -12.44
CA LYS A 323 6.12 -16.14 -13.28
C LYS A 323 5.60 -16.15 -14.72
N VAL A 324 4.31 -15.85 -14.92
CA VAL A 324 3.65 -15.84 -16.24
C VAL A 324 4.08 -14.63 -17.05
N ILE A 325 4.18 -13.46 -16.46
CA ILE A 325 4.77 -12.28 -17.09
C ILE A 325 6.29 -12.44 -16.99
N THR A 326 6.98 -12.33 -18.13
CA THR A 326 8.42 -12.51 -18.17
C THR A 326 9.19 -11.22 -18.40
N GLU A 327 8.59 -10.26 -19.12
CA GLU A 327 9.26 -9.04 -19.53
C GLU A 327 8.25 -7.99 -20.02
N ILE A 328 8.64 -6.71 -19.93
CA ILE A 328 7.97 -5.58 -20.59
C ILE A 328 8.93 -4.92 -21.55
N LEU A 329 8.50 -4.64 -22.77
CA LEU A 329 9.33 -4.03 -23.80
C LEU A 329 8.65 -2.80 -24.43
N PRO A 330 9.34 -1.63 -24.47
CA PRO A 330 10.56 -1.33 -23.74
C PRO A 330 10.33 -1.36 -22.23
N GLY A 331 11.37 -1.68 -21.45
CA GLY A 331 11.32 -1.71 -19.97
C GLY A 331 11.36 -0.33 -19.31
N THR A 332 11.43 0.71 -20.13
CA THR A 332 11.46 2.11 -19.70
C THR A 332 10.59 2.97 -20.61
N ALA A 333 10.05 4.06 -20.09
CA ALA A 333 9.36 5.07 -20.87
C ALA A 333 9.45 6.45 -20.22
N VAL A 334 9.45 7.48 -21.05
CA VAL A 334 9.52 8.87 -20.63
C VAL A 334 8.16 9.35 -20.11
N ARG A 335 8.14 10.09 -19.01
CA ARG A 335 6.91 10.69 -18.49
C ARG A 335 6.39 11.82 -19.39
N GLY A 336 5.11 12.16 -19.25
CA GLY A 336 4.44 13.19 -20.05
C GLY A 336 4.00 12.73 -21.42
N GLN A 337 4.20 11.46 -21.77
CA GLN A 337 3.93 10.91 -23.10
C GLN A 337 3.07 9.63 -23.02
N LYS A 338 2.47 9.29 -24.17
CA LYS A 338 1.80 8.02 -24.41
C LYS A 338 2.73 7.02 -25.07
N HIS A 339 2.81 5.81 -24.53
CA HIS A 339 3.72 4.77 -24.99
C HIS A 339 2.98 3.51 -25.42
N GLN A 340 3.56 2.82 -26.39
CA GLN A 340 3.19 1.46 -26.78
C GLN A 340 4.18 0.50 -26.13
N LEU A 341 3.69 -0.44 -25.33
CA LEU A 341 4.49 -1.43 -24.64
C LEU A 341 4.03 -2.83 -25.00
N THR A 342 4.92 -3.79 -24.88
CA THR A 342 4.62 -5.22 -25.06
C THR A 342 4.95 -5.97 -23.77
N VAL A 343 3.93 -6.57 -23.16
CA VAL A 343 4.10 -7.50 -22.03
C VAL A 343 4.26 -8.91 -22.58
N LYS A 344 5.37 -9.55 -22.28
CA LYS A 344 5.68 -10.91 -22.70
C LYS A 344 5.15 -11.95 -21.71
N LEU A 345 4.44 -12.96 -22.20
CA LEU A 345 3.86 -14.01 -21.39
C LEU A 345 4.55 -15.35 -21.62
N ASN A 346 4.64 -16.16 -20.57
CA ASN A 346 4.99 -17.58 -20.64
C ASN A 346 3.84 -18.43 -20.09
N PRO A 347 2.91 -18.90 -20.95
CA PRO A 347 1.76 -19.69 -20.53
C PRO A 347 2.10 -20.96 -19.77
N LEU A 348 3.27 -21.57 -20.02
CA LEU A 348 3.73 -22.78 -19.32
C LEU A 348 4.00 -22.55 -17.82
N LYS A 349 4.11 -21.30 -17.39
CA LYS A 349 4.28 -20.92 -15.98
C LYS A 349 2.96 -20.66 -15.24
N ALA A 350 1.81 -20.77 -15.92
CA ALA A 350 0.49 -20.72 -15.29
C ALA A 350 0.17 -22.05 -14.59
N THR A 351 0.62 -22.18 -13.33
CA THR A 351 0.65 -23.48 -12.62
C THR A 351 -0.70 -23.94 -12.06
N ARG A 352 -1.66 -23.03 -11.86
CA ARG A 352 -2.97 -23.36 -11.24
C ARG A 352 -4.08 -23.62 -12.26
N ALA A 353 -4.03 -22.96 -13.40
CA ALA A 353 -4.97 -23.14 -14.51
C ALA A 353 -4.31 -22.64 -15.79
N PRO A 354 -4.68 -23.18 -16.98
CA PRO A 354 -4.21 -22.65 -18.26
C PRO A 354 -4.50 -21.15 -18.38
N LEU A 355 -3.58 -20.45 -19.03
CA LEU A 355 -3.80 -19.05 -19.36
C LEU A 355 -4.94 -18.93 -20.37
N PRO A 356 -5.93 -18.05 -20.18
CA PRO A 356 -6.99 -17.84 -21.15
C PRO A 356 -6.44 -17.46 -22.54
N GLU A 357 -7.13 -17.84 -23.61
CA GLU A 357 -6.69 -17.59 -25.00
C GLU A 357 -6.86 -16.13 -25.42
N GLY A 358 -7.83 -15.39 -24.83
CA GLY A 358 -8.12 -14.00 -25.14
C GLY A 358 -7.07 -13.02 -24.60
N ALA A 359 -7.25 -11.75 -24.94
CA ALA A 359 -6.50 -10.67 -24.30
C ALA A 359 -6.86 -10.59 -22.80
N PRO A 360 -5.95 -10.11 -21.93
CA PRO A 360 -6.30 -9.79 -20.56
C PRO A 360 -7.36 -8.67 -20.53
N ASP A 361 -8.22 -8.70 -19.52
CA ASP A 361 -9.23 -7.67 -19.32
C ASP A 361 -8.63 -6.39 -18.75
N TRP A 362 -7.52 -6.54 -18.04
CA TRP A 362 -6.83 -5.42 -17.41
C TRP A 362 -5.31 -5.65 -17.34
N VAL A 363 -4.58 -4.56 -17.59
CA VAL A 363 -3.11 -4.48 -17.40
C VAL A 363 -2.80 -3.17 -16.71
N GLN A 364 -1.99 -3.24 -15.65
CA GLN A 364 -1.54 -2.09 -14.89
C GLN A 364 -0.05 -2.17 -14.59
N ILE A 365 0.64 -1.04 -14.70
CA ILE A 365 2.07 -0.89 -14.40
C ILE A 365 2.22 0.22 -13.37
N GLY A 366 2.54 -0.11 -12.12
CA GLY A 366 2.49 0.87 -11.04
C GLY A 366 1.14 1.59 -11.01
N PRO A 367 1.11 2.93 -11.05
CA PRO A 367 -0.14 3.70 -11.07
C PRO A 367 -0.82 3.80 -12.45
N PHE A 368 -0.24 3.22 -13.52
CA PHE A 368 -0.67 3.43 -14.89
C PHE A 368 -1.50 2.26 -15.41
N GLU A 369 -2.76 2.52 -15.76
CA GLU A 369 -3.63 1.54 -16.42
C GLU A 369 -3.43 1.57 -17.94
N ALA A 370 -3.53 0.40 -18.57
CA ALA A 370 -3.53 0.31 -20.01
C ALA A 370 -4.84 0.86 -20.60
N GLU A 371 -4.72 1.77 -21.56
CA GLU A 371 -5.86 2.37 -22.28
C GLU A 371 -6.36 1.48 -23.42
N SER A 372 -5.47 0.65 -23.98
CA SER A 372 -5.80 -0.37 -24.97
C SER A 372 -5.00 -1.63 -24.71
N ILE A 373 -5.60 -2.77 -24.96
CA ILE A 373 -4.99 -4.09 -24.70
C ILE A 373 -5.29 -4.99 -25.91
N GLU A 374 -4.24 -5.50 -26.55
CA GLU A 374 -4.34 -6.44 -27.66
C GLU A 374 -3.40 -7.63 -27.39
N ARG A 375 -3.80 -8.84 -27.74
CA ARG A 375 -2.96 -10.03 -27.60
C ARG A 375 -2.75 -10.73 -28.92
N SER A 376 -1.49 -11.09 -29.18
CA SER A 376 -1.08 -11.94 -30.31
C SER A 376 -0.12 -13.02 -29.79
N GLY A 377 -0.61 -14.25 -29.64
CA GLY A 377 0.16 -15.34 -29.07
C GLY A 377 0.57 -15.06 -27.61
N ASN A 378 1.86 -14.97 -27.36
CA ASN A 378 2.40 -14.69 -26.03
C ASN A 378 2.67 -13.21 -25.78
N ASP A 379 2.36 -12.34 -26.71
CA ASP A 379 2.59 -10.89 -26.62
C ASP A 379 1.28 -10.17 -26.33
N VAL A 380 1.28 -9.37 -25.27
CA VAL A 380 0.20 -8.44 -24.95
C VAL A 380 0.70 -7.03 -25.24
N ARG A 381 0.18 -6.41 -26.28
CA ARG A 381 0.45 -5.01 -26.63
C ARG A 381 -0.51 -4.11 -25.88
N ILE A 382 0.04 -3.09 -25.25
CA ILE A 382 -0.73 -2.12 -24.49
C ILE A 382 -0.33 -0.70 -24.85
N SER A 383 -1.27 0.22 -24.69
CA SER A 383 -0.99 1.65 -24.75
C SER A 383 -1.19 2.24 -23.35
N VAL A 384 -0.22 3.01 -22.90
CA VAL A 384 -0.21 3.59 -21.56
C VAL A 384 0.18 5.06 -21.62
N SER A 385 -0.59 5.94 -20.99
CA SER A 385 -0.22 7.34 -20.80
C SER A 385 0.49 7.51 -19.45
N ILE A 386 1.70 8.05 -19.50
CA ILE A 386 2.50 8.33 -18.30
C ILE A 386 2.42 9.83 -18.01
N PRO A 387 1.78 10.26 -16.91
CA PRO A 387 1.64 11.68 -16.59
C PRO A 387 2.99 12.38 -16.38
N PRO A 388 3.06 13.71 -16.56
CA PRO A 388 4.31 14.46 -16.35
C PRO A 388 4.76 14.51 -14.88
N ASP A 389 3.85 14.24 -13.94
CA ASP A 389 4.11 14.15 -12.50
C ASP A 389 4.33 12.71 -12.00
N ALA A 390 4.45 11.75 -12.92
CA ALA A 390 4.70 10.35 -12.59
C ALA A 390 6.02 10.19 -11.80
N PRO A 391 6.05 9.29 -10.79
CA PRO A 391 7.31 8.96 -10.11
C PRO A 391 8.29 8.38 -11.12
N ALA A 392 9.55 8.83 -11.07
CA ALA A 392 10.58 8.40 -11.98
C ALA A 392 11.78 7.76 -11.28
N GLY A 393 12.54 6.95 -12.02
CA GLY A 393 13.76 6.32 -11.55
C GLY A 393 13.56 5.05 -10.71
N VAL A 394 12.41 4.85 -10.08
CA VAL A 394 12.09 3.61 -9.35
C VAL A 394 11.54 2.54 -10.29
N LEU A 395 11.75 1.28 -9.93
CA LEU A 395 11.15 0.16 -10.64
C LEU A 395 9.71 -0.05 -10.16
N LEU A 396 8.81 -0.24 -11.10
CA LEU A 396 7.38 -0.44 -10.89
C LEU A 396 6.99 -1.88 -11.19
N ASP A 397 6.07 -2.41 -10.39
CA ASP A 397 5.47 -3.72 -10.63
C ASP A 397 4.45 -3.64 -11.75
N CYS A 398 4.30 -4.74 -12.50
CA CYS A 398 3.24 -4.92 -13.48
C CYS A 398 2.33 -6.06 -13.05
N HIS A 399 1.02 -5.90 -13.22
CA HIS A 399 0.09 -7.02 -13.16
C HIS A 399 -0.86 -7.05 -14.35
N ILE A 400 -1.32 -8.25 -14.66
CA ILE A 400 -2.34 -8.53 -15.66
C ILE A 400 -3.47 -9.34 -15.05
N GLU A 401 -4.68 -9.12 -15.53
CA GLU A 401 -5.87 -9.83 -15.09
C GLU A 401 -6.63 -10.43 -16.28
N PHE A 402 -7.06 -11.67 -16.13
CA PHE A 402 -7.96 -12.37 -17.03
C PHE A 402 -9.21 -12.78 -16.27
N SER A 403 -10.38 -12.49 -16.81
CA SER A 403 -11.66 -12.92 -16.26
C SER A 403 -12.27 -14.02 -17.14
N THR A 404 -12.50 -15.19 -16.57
CA THR A 404 -13.10 -16.31 -17.29
C THR A 404 -14.13 -16.99 -16.40
N ALA A 405 -15.38 -17.06 -16.85
CA ALA A 405 -16.49 -17.75 -16.15
C ALA A 405 -16.59 -17.38 -14.66
N GLY A 406 -16.48 -16.09 -14.32
CA GLY A 406 -16.59 -15.57 -12.97
C GLY A 406 -15.33 -15.77 -12.10
N ARG A 407 -14.24 -16.25 -12.67
CA ARG A 407 -12.94 -16.37 -12.00
C ARG A 407 -11.97 -15.35 -12.56
N ARG A 408 -11.24 -14.65 -11.67
CA ARG A 408 -10.17 -13.73 -12.04
C ARG A 408 -8.82 -14.39 -11.79
N GLN A 409 -8.06 -14.55 -12.87
CA GLN A 409 -6.67 -14.99 -12.81
C GLN A 409 -5.76 -13.77 -12.90
N VAL A 410 -4.92 -13.57 -11.89
CA VAL A 410 -4.00 -12.45 -11.85
C VAL A 410 -2.55 -12.96 -11.82
N PHE A 411 -1.71 -12.26 -12.54
CA PHE A 411 -0.27 -12.52 -12.59
C PHE A 411 0.47 -11.21 -12.42
N LYS A 412 1.66 -11.25 -11.83
CA LYS A 412 2.50 -10.07 -11.65
C LYS A 412 3.94 -10.32 -12.07
N LEU A 413 4.63 -9.24 -12.36
CA LEU A 413 6.08 -9.15 -12.48
C LEU A 413 6.54 -7.98 -11.61
N ASN A 414 7.35 -8.28 -10.60
CA ASN A 414 7.93 -7.25 -9.74
C ASN A 414 9.06 -6.52 -10.47
N ASP A 415 9.25 -5.24 -10.13
CA ASP A 415 10.38 -4.42 -10.58
C ASP A 415 10.57 -4.45 -12.11
N ALA A 416 9.45 -4.42 -12.86
CA ALA A 416 9.40 -4.74 -14.28
C ALA A 416 9.61 -3.55 -15.21
N PHE A 417 9.38 -2.33 -14.72
CA PHE A 417 9.29 -1.15 -15.57
C PHE A 417 9.79 0.10 -14.85
N ARG A 418 10.40 1.02 -15.59
CA ARG A 418 10.91 2.27 -15.04
C ARG A 418 10.44 3.48 -15.86
N VAL A 419 9.90 4.46 -15.17
CA VAL A 419 9.66 5.79 -15.76
C VAL A 419 10.98 6.58 -15.75
N THR A 420 11.27 7.22 -16.87
CA THR A 420 12.42 8.12 -17.01
C THR A 420 11.94 9.56 -17.20
N VAL A 421 12.81 10.50 -16.93
CA VAL A 421 12.67 11.92 -17.32
C VAL A 421 13.35 12.12 -18.64
N GLU A 422 12.86 13.07 -19.47
CA GLU A 422 13.65 13.53 -20.62
C GLU A 422 14.96 14.15 -20.11
N ASP A 423 16.07 13.76 -20.71
CA ASP A 423 17.33 14.47 -20.52
C ASP A 423 17.15 15.85 -21.17
N GLU A 424 17.21 16.92 -20.38
CA GLU A 424 17.23 18.30 -20.86
C GLU A 424 18.53 18.61 -21.58
#